data_18014a692fb5072f99aa801892ce4b53
#
_entry.id   18014a692fb5072f99aa801892ce4b53
#
_cell.length_a   1.000
_cell.length_b   1.000
_cell.length_c   1.000
_cell.angle_alpha   90.00
_cell.angle_beta   90.00
_cell.angle_gamma   90.00
#
_symmetry.space_group_name_H-M   'P 1'
#
loop_
_entity.id
_entity.type
_entity.pdbx_description
1 polymer ?
#
loop_
_entity_poly.entity_id
_entity_poly.type
_entity_poly.pdbx_seq_one_letter_code
_entity_poly.pdbx_strand_id
1 'polypeptide(L)'
;AVFVGILLGIAILILLVISFVVGKNIIRGIDLTKNSLKDFFDFLNNKTNSAHLLNIKGKDEISQMAALIDENIEKIRTAKENENAFIQKANTFVNEIKDGNYEASLEADTNNPALNQLKSTFKDLQLALKNAISSNGKDVLDLLNTYKNQDFTKRLDDDGKIASGINSLGIEISKMLNDNLNQAQVLEEKAKLLADSVSKVANSASTQANSLQESAAAVEQ
;
A
#
# COMPACT_ATOMS: atom_id res chain seq x y z
N ALA A 1 -45.33 26.67 76.48
CA ALA A 1 -45.77 25.53 75.66
C ALA A 1 -45.96 25.97 74.18
N VAL A 2 -46.66 27.06 73.87
CA VAL A 2 -46.95 27.47 72.47
C VAL A 2 -45.70 27.83 71.69
N PHE A 3 -44.73 28.53 72.24
CA PHE A 3 -43.47 28.93 71.61
C PHE A 3 -42.58 27.73 71.25
N VAL A 4 -42.51 26.70 72.09
CA VAL A 4 -41.78 25.50 71.86
C VAL A 4 -42.42 24.68 70.70
N GLY A 5 -43.76 24.65 70.62
CA GLY A 5 -44.48 24.00 69.54
C GLY A 5 -44.24 24.65 68.17
N ILE A 6 -44.18 25.98 68.09
CA ILE A 6 -43.88 26.74 66.89
C ILE A 6 -42.42 26.46 66.42
N LEU A 7 -41.44 26.47 67.32
CA LEU A 7 -40.07 26.17 67.03
C LEU A 7 -39.89 24.71 66.48
N LEU A 8 -40.59 23.75 67.07
CA LEU A 8 -40.58 22.33 66.62
C LEU A 8 -41.20 22.20 65.19
N GLY A 9 -42.30 22.93 64.97
CA GLY A 9 -42.96 22.95 63.65
C GLY A 9 -42.06 23.55 62.58
N ILE A 10 -41.32 24.61 62.84
CA ILE A 10 -40.36 25.25 61.95
C ILE A 10 -39.18 24.24 61.66
N ALA A 11 -38.66 23.62 62.72
CA ALA A 11 -37.57 22.63 62.56
C ALA A 11 -37.97 21.46 61.70
N ILE A 12 -39.17 20.90 61.86
CA ILE A 12 -39.69 19.83 61.02
C ILE A 12 -39.83 20.30 59.56
N LEU A 13 -40.35 21.50 59.35
CA LEU A 13 -40.55 22.04 57.99
C LEU A 13 -39.18 22.24 57.28
N ILE A 14 -38.16 22.73 57.99
CA ILE A 14 -36.80 22.85 57.46
C ILE A 14 -36.24 21.48 57.09
N LEU A 15 -36.38 20.48 57.94
CA LEU A 15 -35.91 19.12 57.69
C LEU A 15 -36.61 18.49 56.44
N LEU A 16 -37.92 18.72 56.29
CA LEU A 16 -38.65 18.25 55.10
C LEU A 16 -38.17 18.94 53.83
N VAL A 17 -37.92 20.24 53.85
CA VAL A 17 -37.38 20.99 52.70
C VAL A 17 -35.97 20.49 52.35
N ILE A 18 -35.10 20.32 53.32
CA ILE A 18 -33.74 19.79 53.11
C ILE A 18 -33.81 18.38 52.52
N SER A 19 -34.61 17.49 53.10
CA SER A 19 -34.81 16.11 52.62
C SER A 19 -35.32 16.08 51.18
N PHE A 20 -36.29 16.96 50.87
CA PHE A 20 -36.82 17.05 49.49
C PHE A 20 -35.78 17.55 48.49
N VAL A 21 -34.99 18.59 48.83
CA VAL A 21 -33.96 19.16 47.97
C VAL A 21 -32.82 18.15 47.74
N VAL A 22 -32.34 17.50 48.80
CA VAL A 22 -31.31 16.49 48.74
C VAL A 22 -31.79 15.29 47.93
N GLY A 23 -32.98 14.76 48.20
CA GLY A 23 -33.55 13.64 47.45
C GLY A 23 -33.66 13.94 45.95
N LYS A 24 -34.18 15.14 45.60
CA LYS A 24 -34.28 15.58 44.20
C LYS A 24 -32.91 15.67 43.51
N ASN A 25 -31.89 16.16 44.16
CA ASN A 25 -30.54 16.28 43.62
C ASN A 25 -29.89 14.90 43.41
N ILE A 26 -30.06 13.97 44.34
CA ILE A 26 -29.57 12.59 44.21
C ILE A 26 -30.24 11.88 43.04
N ILE A 27 -31.57 11.91 42.94
CA ILE A 27 -32.32 11.28 41.87
C ILE A 27 -31.90 11.85 40.52
N ARG A 28 -31.76 13.18 40.40
CA ARG A 28 -31.29 13.82 39.18
C ARG A 28 -29.87 13.39 38.79
N GLY A 29 -28.97 13.31 39.77
CA GLY A 29 -27.59 12.83 39.52
C GLY A 29 -27.54 11.43 39.02
N ILE A 30 -28.34 10.53 39.59
CA ILE A 30 -28.46 9.12 39.17
C ILE A 30 -29.05 9.02 37.74
N ASP A 31 -30.10 9.78 37.43
CA ASP A 31 -30.71 9.77 36.09
C ASP A 31 -29.74 10.30 35.02
N LEU A 32 -29.00 11.36 35.29
CA LEU A 32 -27.95 11.88 34.40
C LEU A 32 -26.88 10.80 34.15
N THR A 33 -26.37 10.18 35.21
CA THR A 33 -25.35 9.12 35.10
C THR A 33 -25.86 7.93 34.26
N LYS A 34 -27.09 7.48 34.53
CA LYS A 34 -27.73 6.39 33.78
C LYS A 34 -27.83 6.70 32.26
N ASN A 35 -28.30 7.91 31.93
CA ASN A 35 -28.45 8.32 30.53
C ASN A 35 -27.08 8.43 29.81
N SER A 36 -26.09 9.05 30.47
CA SER A 36 -24.75 9.16 29.89
C SER A 36 -24.06 7.81 29.73
N LEU A 37 -24.24 6.87 30.67
CA LEU A 37 -23.74 5.49 30.51
C LEU A 37 -24.43 4.81 29.32
N LYS A 38 -25.72 5.01 29.13
CA LYS A 38 -26.42 4.48 27.95
C LYS A 38 -25.85 5.05 26.66
N ASP A 39 -25.68 6.38 26.57
CA ASP A 39 -25.09 7.04 25.42
C ASP A 39 -23.66 6.53 25.16
N PHE A 40 -22.88 6.34 26.23
CA PHE A 40 -21.54 5.79 26.13
C PHE A 40 -21.51 4.35 25.61
N PHE A 41 -22.41 3.48 26.08
CA PHE A 41 -22.53 2.11 25.53
C PHE A 41 -23.04 2.10 24.10
N ASP A 42 -23.95 3.01 23.71
CA ASP A 42 -24.38 3.14 22.33
C ASP A 42 -23.23 3.63 21.42
N PHE A 43 -22.35 4.50 21.92
CA PHE A 43 -21.11 4.89 21.24
C PHE A 43 -20.11 3.72 21.11
N LEU A 44 -19.88 2.94 22.19
CA LEU A 44 -19.01 1.75 22.15
C LEU A 44 -19.50 0.72 21.14
N ASN A 45 -20.81 0.53 21.02
CA ASN A 45 -21.45 -0.40 20.10
C ASN A 45 -21.60 0.16 18.67
N ASN A 46 -20.98 1.33 18.37
CA ASN A 46 -21.07 2.03 17.07
C ASN A 46 -22.50 2.41 16.64
N LYS A 47 -23.43 2.57 17.60
CA LYS A 47 -24.79 3.05 17.31
C LYS A 47 -24.83 4.58 17.20
N THR A 48 -23.87 5.27 17.86
CA THR A 48 -23.70 6.73 17.81
C THR A 48 -22.25 7.06 17.52
N ASN A 49 -22.01 8.25 16.96
CA ASN A 49 -20.66 8.72 16.61
C ASN A 49 -19.94 9.44 17.75
N SER A 50 -20.66 9.74 18.85
CA SER A 50 -20.12 10.48 20.01
C SER A 50 -20.80 10.03 21.29
N ALA A 51 -20.09 10.14 22.40
CA ALA A 51 -20.61 10.04 23.75
C ALA A 51 -20.55 11.40 24.42
N HIS A 52 -21.59 11.73 25.19
CA HIS A 52 -21.65 13.00 25.94
C HIS A 52 -21.05 12.82 27.34
N LEU A 53 -20.29 13.82 27.78
CA LEU A 53 -19.76 13.89 29.13
C LEU A 53 -20.88 14.28 30.10
N LEU A 54 -20.82 13.73 31.32
CA LEU A 54 -21.78 14.07 32.36
C LEU A 54 -21.60 15.50 32.87
N ASN A 55 -20.37 15.96 33.03
CA ASN A 55 -19.96 17.27 33.51
C ASN A 55 -20.62 17.64 34.86
N ILE A 56 -20.87 16.65 35.73
CA ILE A 56 -21.45 16.85 37.06
C ILE A 56 -20.39 17.41 37.99
N LYS A 57 -20.61 18.63 38.48
CA LYS A 57 -19.69 19.31 39.40
C LYS A 57 -20.19 19.19 40.82
N GLY A 58 -19.35 18.73 41.73
CA GLY A 58 -19.62 18.58 43.15
C GLY A 58 -18.45 17.92 43.87
N LYS A 59 -18.66 17.62 45.16
CA LYS A 59 -17.69 16.93 46.02
C LYS A 59 -18.24 15.62 46.57
N ASP A 60 -19.47 15.30 46.23
CA ASP A 60 -20.16 14.07 46.64
C ASP A 60 -19.75 12.88 45.80
N GLU A 61 -20.16 11.71 46.20
CA GLU A 61 -19.83 10.42 45.57
C GLU A 61 -20.34 10.32 44.12
N ILE A 62 -21.48 10.96 43.82
CA ILE A 62 -22.06 11.01 42.46
C ILE A 62 -21.18 11.85 41.55
N SER A 63 -20.69 12.96 42.00
CA SER A 63 -19.78 13.83 41.26
C SER A 63 -18.43 13.17 41.00
N GLN A 64 -17.90 12.42 42.00
CA GLN A 64 -16.66 11.63 41.83
C GLN A 64 -16.85 10.49 40.81
N MET A 65 -17.97 9.78 40.88
CA MET A 65 -18.32 8.73 39.90
C MET A 65 -18.48 9.32 38.49
N ALA A 66 -19.13 10.46 38.35
CA ALA A 66 -19.30 11.18 37.09
C ALA A 66 -17.93 11.55 36.48
N ALA A 67 -17.01 12.08 37.30
CA ALA A 67 -15.66 12.41 36.82
C ALA A 67 -14.88 11.21 36.32
N LEU A 68 -14.97 10.05 37.01
CA LEU A 68 -14.35 8.79 36.56
C LEU A 68 -14.95 8.28 35.23
N ILE A 69 -16.26 8.43 35.07
CA ILE A 69 -16.94 8.06 33.81
C ILE A 69 -16.49 8.99 32.69
N ASP A 70 -16.46 10.30 32.93
CA ASP A 70 -16.02 11.30 31.95
C ASP A 70 -14.56 11.03 31.51
N GLU A 71 -13.66 10.72 32.46
CA GLU A 71 -12.29 10.34 32.14
C GLU A 71 -12.21 9.11 31.24
N ASN A 72 -13.02 8.07 31.52
CA ASN A 72 -13.06 6.86 30.70
C ASN A 72 -13.67 7.12 29.32
N ILE A 73 -14.73 7.95 29.22
CA ILE A 73 -15.31 8.38 27.94
C ILE A 73 -14.24 9.04 27.09
N GLU A 74 -13.46 9.98 27.65
CA GLU A 74 -12.39 10.68 26.92
C GLU A 74 -11.27 9.75 26.47
N LYS A 75 -10.83 8.83 27.34
CA LYS A 75 -9.81 7.82 26.97
C LYS A 75 -10.26 6.96 25.80
N ILE A 76 -11.49 6.48 25.84
CA ILE A 76 -12.03 5.61 24.77
C ILE A 76 -12.28 6.40 23.51
N ARG A 77 -12.76 7.65 23.60
CA ARG A 77 -12.93 8.53 22.44
C ARG A 77 -11.60 8.74 21.72
N THR A 78 -10.56 9.12 22.46
CA THR A 78 -9.22 9.31 21.92
C THR A 78 -8.67 8.01 21.30
N ALA A 79 -8.85 6.88 21.95
CA ALA A 79 -8.43 5.59 21.41
C ALA A 79 -9.13 5.29 20.08
N LYS A 80 -10.45 5.51 19.99
CA LYS A 80 -11.24 5.27 18.78
C LYS A 80 -10.88 6.24 17.64
N GLU A 81 -10.59 7.50 17.95
CA GLU A 81 -10.09 8.47 16.97
C GLU A 81 -8.73 8.02 16.40
N ASN A 82 -7.82 7.57 17.25
CA ASN A 82 -6.52 7.03 16.84
C ASN A 82 -6.67 5.76 15.98
N GLU A 83 -7.59 4.86 16.33
CA GLU A 83 -7.90 3.67 15.53
C GLU A 83 -8.44 4.04 14.15
N ASN A 84 -9.36 5.00 14.08
CA ASN A 84 -9.89 5.49 12.79
C ASN A 84 -8.79 6.15 11.95
N ALA A 85 -7.93 6.95 12.55
CA ALA A 85 -6.78 7.55 11.87
C ALA A 85 -5.82 6.47 11.35
N PHE A 86 -5.58 5.42 12.13
CA PHE A 86 -4.80 4.26 11.69
C PHE A 86 -5.41 3.60 10.44
N ILE A 87 -6.71 3.33 10.47
CA ILE A 87 -7.43 2.72 9.34
C ILE A 87 -7.32 3.57 8.08
N GLN A 88 -7.46 4.89 8.18
CA GLN A 88 -7.31 5.79 7.04
C GLN A 88 -5.89 5.74 6.45
N LYS A 89 -4.85 5.79 7.31
CA LYS A 89 -3.45 5.66 6.87
C LYS A 89 -3.16 4.29 6.27
N ALA A 90 -3.73 3.23 6.84
CA ALA A 90 -3.61 1.88 6.29
C ALA A 90 -4.25 1.76 4.90
N ASN A 91 -5.41 2.39 4.67
CA ASN A 91 -6.03 2.44 3.34
C ASN A 91 -5.17 3.19 2.33
N THR A 92 -4.56 4.32 2.71
CA THR A 92 -3.61 5.04 1.85
C THR A 92 -2.42 4.17 1.50
N PHE A 93 -1.79 3.53 2.50
CA PHE A 93 -0.69 2.59 2.29
C PHE A 93 -1.07 1.45 1.32
N VAL A 94 -2.22 0.81 1.53
CA VAL A 94 -2.70 -0.26 0.63
C VAL A 94 -2.92 0.24 -0.80
N ASN A 95 -3.41 1.47 -0.99
CA ASN A 95 -3.57 2.04 -2.32
C ASN A 95 -2.21 2.31 -2.99
N GLU A 96 -1.22 2.80 -2.26
CA GLU A 96 0.14 2.96 -2.79
C GLU A 96 0.76 1.62 -3.19
N ILE A 97 0.60 0.57 -2.37
CA ILE A 97 1.03 -0.79 -2.72
C ILE A 97 0.32 -1.31 -3.99
N LYS A 98 -0.99 -1.09 -4.11
CA LYS A 98 -1.77 -1.46 -5.32
C LYS A 98 -1.29 -0.72 -6.56
N ASP A 99 -0.87 0.53 -6.40
CA ASP A 99 -0.30 1.35 -7.46
C ASP A 99 1.17 1.00 -7.80
N GLY A 100 1.73 0.00 -7.12
CA GLY A 100 3.08 -0.51 -7.37
C GLY A 100 4.18 0.18 -6.57
N ASN A 101 3.86 1.10 -5.65
CA ASN A 101 4.85 1.70 -4.76
C ASN A 101 5.12 0.76 -3.57
N TYR A 102 6.09 -0.12 -3.72
CA TYR A 102 6.49 -1.06 -2.66
C TYR A 102 7.52 -0.45 -1.68
N GLU A 103 7.78 0.85 -1.75
CA GLU A 103 8.52 1.62 -0.74
C GLU A 103 7.61 2.43 0.18
N ALA A 104 6.30 2.40 -0.04
CA ALA A 104 5.32 3.06 0.82
C ALA A 104 5.49 2.69 2.29
N SER A 105 5.26 3.62 3.21
CA SER A 105 5.36 3.39 4.65
C SER A 105 4.04 3.64 5.36
N LEU A 106 3.65 2.75 6.25
CA LEU A 106 2.50 2.96 7.13
C LEU A 106 2.94 3.70 8.40
N GLU A 107 2.99 5.03 8.33
CA GLU A 107 3.32 5.92 9.45
C GLU A 107 2.07 6.14 10.32
N ALA A 108 1.74 5.16 11.15
CA ALA A 108 0.62 5.22 12.08
C ALA A 108 1.00 4.63 13.43
N ASP A 109 0.76 5.38 14.50
CA ASP A 109 0.96 4.94 15.87
C ASP A 109 -0.39 4.59 16.50
N THR A 110 -0.40 3.55 17.30
CA THR A 110 -1.58 3.09 18.03
C THR A 110 -1.15 2.35 19.29
N ASN A 111 -1.96 2.47 20.33
CA ASN A 111 -1.81 1.69 21.56
C ASN A 111 -2.59 0.36 21.50
N ASN A 112 -3.30 0.08 20.40
CA ASN A 112 -4.03 -1.16 20.20
C ASN A 112 -3.06 -2.26 19.71
N PRO A 113 -2.84 -3.33 20.49
CA PRO A 113 -1.90 -4.40 20.13
C PRO A 113 -2.27 -5.10 18.81
N ALA A 114 -3.57 -5.24 18.51
CA ALA A 114 -4.02 -5.88 17.26
C ALA A 114 -3.68 -5.03 16.03
N LEU A 115 -3.81 -3.70 16.12
CA LEU A 115 -3.42 -2.80 15.04
C LEU A 115 -1.90 -2.72 14.88
N ASN A 116 -1.12 -2.82 15.95
CA ASN A 116 0.34 -2.93 15.88
C ASN A 116 0.77 -4.22 15.18
N GLN A 117 0.10 -5.33 15.47
CA GLN A 117 0.34 -6.59 14.76
C GLN A 117 -0.02 -6.48 13.28
N LEU A 118 -1.14 -5.83 12.93
CA LEU A 118 -1.53 -5.57 11.55
C LEU A 118 -0.50 -4.70 10.82
N LYS A 119 0.02 -3.64 11.48
CA LYS A 119 1.12 -2.81 10.95
C LYS A 119 2.35 -3.63 10.61
N SER A 120 2.75 -4.55 11.51
CA SER A 120 3.86 -5.47 11.25
C SER A 120 3.59 -6.37 10.05
N THR A 121 2.40 -6.95 9.96
CA THR A 121 2.00 -7.80 8.82
C THR A 121 2.05 -7.04 7.49
N PHE A 122 1.61 -5.78 7.46
CA PHE A 122 1.71 -4.94 6.27
C PHE A 122 3.16 -4.66 5.88
N LYS A 123 4.03 -4.41 6.85
CA LYS A 123 5.46 -4.24 6.61
C LYS A 123 6.10 -5.49 6.03
N ASP A 124 5.78 -6.66 6.56
CA ASP A 124 6.30 -7.94 6.08
C ASP A 124 5.83 -8.21 4.63
N LEU A 125 4.55 -7.93 4.33
CA LEU A 125 4.00 -8.01 2.98
C LEU A 125 4.73 -7.07 2.02
N GLN A 126 4.93 -5.82 2.41
CA GLN A 126 5.66 -4.81 1.63
C GLN A 126 7.08 -5.26 1.30
N LEU A 127 7.81 -5.75 2.31
CA LEU A 127 9.18 -6.26 2.12
C LEU A 127 9.20 -7.49 1.21
N ALA A 128 8.22 -8.37 1.33
CA ALA A 128 8.09 -9.53 0.47
C ALA A 128 7.86 -9.12 -1.00
N LEU A 129 6.99 -8.14 -1.27
CA LEU A 129 6.73 -7.60 -2.60
C LEU A 129 7.98 -6.90 -3.17
N LYS A 130 8.63 -6.04 -2.39
CA LYS A 130 9.87 -5.37 -2.78
C LYS A 130 10.95 -6.37 -3.18
N ASN A 131 11.20 -7.38 -2.35
CA ASN A 131 12.22 -8.38 -2.61
C ASN A 131 11.88 -9.33 -3.78
N ALA A 132 10.58 -9.63 -3.96
CA ALA A 132 10.14 -10.52 -5.02
C ALA A 132 10.06 -9.83 -6.37
N ILE A 133 9.56 -8.60 -6.42
CA ILE A 133 9.26 -7.88 -7.65
C ILE A 133 10.34 -6.81 -7.91
N SER A 134 10.26 -5.70 -7.20
CA SER A 134 11.12 -4.52 -7.27
C SER A 134 10.67 -3.51 -6.20
N SER A 135 11.38 -2.41 -6.04
CA SER A 135 10.94 -1.27 -5.22
C SER A 135 9.70 -0.59 -5.80
N ASN A 136 9.54 -0.63 -7.13
CA ASN A 136 8.41 -0.03 -7.84
C ASN A 136 7.92 -0.94 -8.98
N GLY A 137 6.70 -1.43 -8.86
CA GLY A 137 6.07 -2.30 -9.86
C GLY A 137 5.79 -1.60 -11.19
N LYS A 138 5.59 -0.27 -11.21
CA LYS A 138 5.40 0.49 -12.45
C LYS A 138 6.65 0.47 -13.33
N ASP A 139 7.83 0.63 -12.71
CA ASP A 139 9.10 0.64 -13.44
C ASP A 139 9.33 -0.71 -14.15
N VAL A 140 8.89 -1.81 -13.53
CA VAL A 140 8.90 -3.15 -14.16
C VAL A 140 8.01 -3.18 -15.39
N LEU A 141 6.79 -2.65 -15.29
CA LEU A 141 5.84 -2.60 -16.41
C LEU A 141 6.35 -1.68 -17.54
N ASP A 142 6.95 -0.56 -17.20
CA ASP A 142 7.52 0.39 -18.16
C ASP A 142 8.70 -0.22 -18.89
N LEU A 143 9.58 -0.96 -18.20
CA LEU A 143 10.67 -1.70 -18.85
C LEU A 143 10.12 -2.78 -19.78
N LEU A 144 9.11 -3.55 -19.39
CA LEU A 144 8.48 -4.54 -20.25
C LEU A 144 7.85 -3.91 -21.50
N ASN A 145 7.22 -2.73 -21.36
CA ASN A 145 6.72 -1.98 -22.51
C ASN A 145 7.85 -1.50 -23.42
N THR A 146 8.99 -1.09 -22.86
CA THR A 146 10.19 -0.72 -23.62
C THR A 146 10.70 -1.94 -24.43
N TYR A 147 10.77 -3.11 -23.82
CA TYR A 147 11.15 -4.36 -24.51
C TYR A 147 10.14 -4.80 -25.57
N LYS A 148 8.83 -4.60 -25.31
CA LYS A 148 7.78 -4.82 -26.31
C LYS A 148 8.00 -3.96 -27.57
N ASN A 149 8.53 -2.75 -27.40
CA ASN A 149 8.88 -1.84 -28.49
C ASN A 149 10.27 -2.10 -29.09
N GLN A 150 10.87 -3.26 -28.80
CA GLN A 150 12.16 -3.73 -29.32
C GLN A 150 13.38 -2.94 -28.83
N ASP A 151 13.24 -2.11 -27.81
CA ASP A 151 14.37 -1.47 -27.13
C ASP A 151 14.80 -2.32 -25.92
N PHE A 152 15.84 -3.12 -26.12
CA PHE A 152 16.43 -4.00 -25.08
C PHE A 152 17.64 -3.36 -24.40
N THR A 153 17.88 -2.06 -24.56
CA THR A 153 19.02 -1.36 -23.99
C THR A 153 18.79 -0.93 -22.55
N LYS A 154 17.53 -0.73 -22.14
CA LYS A 154 17.15 -0.26 -20.82
C LYS A 154 17.26 -1.35 -19.75
N ARG A 155 17.51 -0.93 -18.52
CA ARG A 155 17.60 -1.78 -17.33
C ARG A 155 16.95 -1.10 -16.15
N LEU A 156 16.51 -1.88 -15.16
CA LEU A 156 16.08 -1.41 -13.85
C LEU A 156 17.28 -1.32 -12.91
N ASP A 157 17.39 -0.24 -12.15
CA ASP A 157 18.32 -0.12 -11.03
C ASP A 157 17.63 -0.63 -9.75
N ASP A 158 17.43 -1.95 -9.68
CA ASP A 158 16.65 -2.61 -8.63
C ASP A 158 17.08 -4.08 -8.50
N ASP A 159 17.11 -4.58 -7.25
CA ASP A 159 17.58 -5.95 -6.87
C ASP A 159 16.43 -6.92 -6.62
N GLY A 160 15.17 -6.52 -6.81
CA GLY A 160 14.03 -7.43 -6.77
C GLY A 160 14.23 -8.60 -7.75
N LYS A 161 13.80 -9.79 -7.35
CA LYS A 161 14.06 -11.01 -8.15
C LYS A 161 13.49 -10.91 -9.57
N ILE A 162 12.30 -10.35 -9.73
CA ILE A 162 11.68 -10.16 -11.04
C ILE A 162 12.44 -9.09 -11.83
N ALA A 163 12.80 -7.96 -11.23
CA ALA A 163 13.58 -6.89 -11.85
C ALA A 163 14.92 -7.43 -12.37
N SER A 164 15.65 -8.17 -11.55
CA SER A 164 16.93 -8.82 -11.90
C SER A 164 16.74 -9.84 -13.03
N GLY A 165 15.65 -10.63 -12.99
CA GLY A 165 15.33 -11.59 -14.05
C GLY A 165 15.06 -10.91 -15.40
N ILE A 166 14.31 -9.81 -15.41
CA ILE A 166 14.02 -9.03 -16.62
C ILE A 166 15.30 -8.36 -17.14
N ASN A 167 16.16 -7.84 -16.27
CA ASN A 167 17.47 -7.32 -16.65
C ASN A 167 18.33 -8.36 -17.34
N SER A 168 18.39 -9.58 -16.79
CA SER A 168 19.12 -10.70 -17.37
C SER A 168 18.55 -11.08 -18.73
N LEU A 169 17.23 -11.16 -18.87
CA LEU A 169 16.56 -11.41 -20.15
C LEU A 169 16.94 -10.35 -21.19
N GLY A 170 16.92 -9.07 -20.83
CA GLY A 170 17.33 -7.99 -21.73
C GLY A 170 18.79 -8.09 -22.17
N ILE A 171 19.70 -8.55 -21.30
CA ILE A 171 21.10 -8.79 -21.64
C ILE A 171 21.22 -9.93 -22.66
N GLU A 172 20.55 -11.05 -22.40
CA GLU A 172 20.60 -12.20 -23.30
C GLU A 172 20.00 -11.91 -24.69
N ILE A 173 18.88 -11.19 -24.75
CA ILE A 173 18.29 -10.76 -26.03
C ILE A 173 19.24 -9.80 -26.76
N SER A 174 19.82 -8.81 -26.08
CA SER A 174 20.77 -7.89 -26.70
C SER A 174 21.98 -8.64 -27.27
N LYS A 175 22.53 -9.63 -26.55
CA LYS A 175 23.60 -10.49 -27.01
C LYS A 175 23.20 -11.30 -28.23
N MET A 176 22.04 -11.95 -28.18
CA MET A 176 21.53 -12.75 -29.31
C MET A 176 21.36 -11.89 -30.59
N LEU A 177 20.83 -10.66 -30.45
CA LEU A 177 20.67 -9.76 -31.57
C LEU A 177 22.03 -9.35 -32.19
N ASN A 178 23.03 -9.08 -31.34
CA ASN A 178 24.37 -8.73 -31.79
C ASN A 178 25.05 -9.92 -32.49
N ASP A 179 24.90 -11.14 -31.95
CA ASP A 179 25.41 -12.36 -32.57
C ASP A 179 24.76 -12.64 -33.93
N ASN A 180 23.43 -12.39 -34.01
CA ASN A 180 22.70 -12.52 -35.28
C ASN A 180 23.17 -11.49 -36.32
N LEU A 181 23.44 -10.25 -35.89
CA LEU A 181 23.99 -9.20 -36.78
C LEU A 181 25.36 -9.60 -37.31
N ASN A 182 26.24 -10.10 -36.45
CA ASN A 182 27.56 -10.59 -36.86
C ASN A 182 27.46 -11.77 -37.86
N GLN A 183 26.54 -12.71 -37.60
CA GLN A 183 26.29 -13.83 -38.52
C GLN A 183 25.73 -13.37 -39.88
N ALA A 184 24.85 -12.36 -39.88
CA ALA A 184 24.32 -11.78 -41.12
C ALA A 184 25.44 -11.11 -41.96
N GLN A 185 26.35 -10.39 -41.31
CA GLN A 185 27.53 -9.78 -41.96
C GLN A 185 28.46 -10.86 -42.59
N VAL A 186 28.74 -11.94 -41.85
CA VAL A 186 29.52 -13.06 -42.38
C VAL A 186 28.84 -13.74 -43.56
N LEU A 187 27.50 -13.87 -43.49
CA LEU A 187 26.72 -14.46 -44.60
C LEU A 187 26.78 -13.58 -45.86
N GLU A 188 26.66 -12.24 -45.69
CA GLU A 188 26.79 -11.30 -46.79
C GLU A 188 28.16 -11.37 -47.46
N GLU A 189 29.25 -11.43 -46.66
CA GLU A 189 30.61 -11.62 -47.18
C GLU A 189 30.76 -12.89 -47.98
N LYS A 190 30.27 -14.04 -47.44
CA LYS A 190 30.31 -15.33 -48.13
C LYS A 190 29.47 -15.34 -49.42
N ALA A 191 28.32 -14.68 -49.41
CA ALA A 191 27.48 -14.54 -50.62
C ALA A 191 28.22 -13.77 -51.72
N LYS A 192 28.93 -12.69 -51.37
CA LYS A 192 29.74 -11.92 -52.29
C LYS A 192 30.90 -12.74 -52.87
N LEU A 193 31.63 -13.47 -52.01
CA LEU A 193 32.70 -14.38 -52.48
C LEU A 193 32.15 -15.47 -53.41
N LEU A 194 30.97 -16.01 -53.15
CA LEU A 194 30.32 -16.97 -54.03
C LEU A 194 29.96 -16.35 -55.38
N ALA A 195 29.39 -15.16 -55.41
CA ALA A 195 29.08 -14.44 -56.63
C ALA A 195 30.32 -14.18 -57.49
N ASP A 196 31.44 -13.76 -56.88
CA ASP A 196 32.72 -13.58 -57.56
C ASP A 196 33.26 -14.90 -58.12
N SER A 197 33.12 -16.00 -57.36
CA SER A 197 33.56 -17.34 -57.79
C SER A 197 32.73 -17.83 -58.99
N VAL A 198 31.42 -17.65 -58.95
CA VAL A 198 30.51 -17.97 -60.07
C VAL A 198 30.86 -17.17 -61.33
N SER A 199 31.15 -15.88 -61.19
CA SER A 199 31.58 -15.01 -62.29
C SER A 199 32.90 -15.53 -62.92
N LYS A 200 33.89 -15.90 -62.11
CA LYS A 200 35.16 -16.49 -62.57
C LYS A 200 34.94 -17.79 -63.32
N VAL A 201 34.11 -18.67 -62.77
CA VAL A 201 33.77 -19.94 -63.44
C VAL A 201 33.09 -19.69 -64.81
N ALA A 202 32.14 -18.78 -64.89
CA ALA A 202 31.46 -18.39 -66.13
C ALA A 202 32.45 -17.87 -67.18
N ASN A 203 33.37 -16.98 -66.77
CA ASN A 203 34.40 -16.41 -67.66
C ASN A 203 35.37 -17.56 -68.16
N SER A 204 35.76 -18.45 -67.24
CA SER A 204 36.61 -19.59 -67.59
C SER A 204 35.90 -20.53 -68.55
N ALA A 205 34.64 -20.85 -68.38
CA ALA A 205 33.84 -21.67 -69.30
C ALA A 205 33.71 -21.04 -70.70
N SER A 206 33.49 -19.68 -70.73
CA SER A 206 33.45 -18.95 -72.00
C SER A 206 34.79 -19.01 -72.76
N THR A 207 35.89 -18.81 -72.02
CA THR A 207 37.24 -18.93 -72.62
C THR A 207 37.49 -20.29 -73.15
N GLN A 208 37.11 -21.36 -72.41
CA GLN A 208 37.27 -22.74 -72.77
C GLN A 208 36.41 -23.12 -74.00
N ALA A 209 35.19 -22.57 -74.08
CA ALA A 209 34.35 -22.79 -75.30
C ALA A 209 34.97 -22.13 -76.55
N ASN A 210 35.51 -20.91 -76.43
CA ASN A 210 36.21 -20.26 -77.53
C ASN A 210 37.46 -21.08 -77.99
N SER A 211 38.29 -21.56 -77.06
CA SER A 211 39.45 -22.40 -77.36
C SER A 211 39.08 -23.73 -78.04
N LEU A 212 37.97 -24.33 -77.62
CA LEU A 212 37.42 -25.50 -78.26
C LEU A 212 36.98 -25.25 -79.73
N GLN A 213 36.34 -24.10 -79.98
CA GLN A 213 35.87 -23.67 -81.27
C GLN A 213 37.06 -23.37 -82.20
N GLU A 214 38.10 -22.70 -81.69
CA GLU A 214 39.37 -22.50 -82.47
C GLU A 214 40.05 -23.84 -82.78
N SER A 215 40.10 -24.77 -81.85
CA SER A 215 40.71 -26.07 -82.03
C SER A 215 39.91 -26.88 -83.06
N ALA A 216 38.61 -26.85 -83.09
CA ALA A 216 37.74 -27.49 -84.04
C ALA A 216 38.01 -26.97 -85.46
N ALA A 217 38.08 -25.66 -85.60
CA ALA A 217 38.37 -24.98 -86.89
C ALA A 217 39.77 -25.34 -87.42
N ALA A 218 40.76 -25.56 -86.53
CA ALA A 218 42.12 -25.98 -86.91
C ALA A 218 42.20 -27.44 -87.38
N VAL A 219 41.27 -28.27 -86.93
CA VAL A 219 41.21 -29.72 -87.38
C VAL A 219 40.49 -29.89 -88.69
N GLU A 220 39.63 -28.93 -89.08
CA GLU A 220 38.96 -28.98 -90.42
C GLU A 220 39.79 -28.42 -91.57
N GLN A 221 40.94 -27.82 -91.32
CA GLN A 221 41.93 -27.44 -92.32
C GLN A 221 42.97 -28.52 -92.57
#